data_e2c575ff532f80ec586c5cdfb9ee8f42
#
_entry.id   e2c575ff532f80ec586c5cdfb9ee8f42
#
_cell.length_a   1.000
_cell.length_b   1.000
_cell.length_c   1.000
_cell.angle_alpha   90.00
_cell.angle_beta   90.00
_cell.angle_gamma   90.00
#
_symmetry.space_group_name_H-M   'P 1'
#
loop_
_entity.id
_entity.type
_entity.pdbx_description
1 polymer ?
#
loop_
_entity_poly.entity_id
_entity_poly.type
_entity_poly.pdbx_seq_one_letter_code
_entity_poly.pdbx_strand_id
1 'polypeptide(L)'
;MLYINKSEHHPMFATEYCRDEGLRKYWDEYSYPFHKEGAGPLYRGQDASAYNHNQDMFAVELIRRWYDYWRERPGTGRRVSSGGAKIIFSDTQTHSRGEENYRRSGVVDPLRIPKDGFFAHKAMWDGWVDTEKEHTYIIGHWNYTSKVIKPVYVVSSGDKVELFVNGKSKGFGKQDYRFLFTFDSVQWEKGIIEAVSYGENNKELSRYSIKTIGEPHHLKLTFMHGPKGLFADGADLAILQVEVVDANGDRCPLADNMIKFDLQGP
;
A
#
# COMPACT_ATOMS: atom_id res chain seq x y z
N MET A 1 -0.85 16.19 -11.37
CA MET A 1 0.15 16.78 -11.01
C MET A 1 0.41 18.01 -11.50
N LEU A 2 0.76 18.71 -10.79
CA LEU A 2 0.82 19.92 -11.05
C LEU A 2 2.13 20.42 -10.79
N TYR A 3 2.69 21.11 -11.47
CA TYR A 3 3.64 21.52 -11.68
C TYR A 3 4.26 22.36 -11.64
N ILE A 4 4.82 22.45 -11.79
CA ILE A 4 5.81 22.62 -11.45
C ILE A 4 6.58 23.61 -11.99
N ASN A 5 6.73 24.55 -11.23
CA ASN A 5 7.54 25.66 -11.48
C ASN A 5 8.97 25.19 -11.76
N LYS A 6 9.52 25.68 -12.83
CA LYS A 6 10.93 25.48 -13.20
C LYS A 6 11.86 26.47 -12.51
N SER A 7 11.45 27.08 -11.41
CA SER A 7 12.32 28.01 -10.70
C SER A 7 13.52 27.27 -10.10
N GLU A 8 14.68 27.66 -10.51
CA GLU A 8 15.96 27.16 -9.98
C GLU A 8 16.42 27.93 -8.74
N HIS A 9 15.73 29.01 -8.40
CA HIS A 9 16.17 29.98 -7.42
C HIS A 9 15.31 30.10 -6.17
N HIS A 10 14.14 29.53 -6.17
CA HIS A 10 13.21 29.62 -5.05
C HIS A 10 12.81 28.27 -4.55
N PRO A 11 12.79 28.03 -3.23
CA PRO A 11 12.24 26.83 -2.63
C PRO A 11 10.79 26.63 -3.07
N MET A 12 10.45 25.40 -3.44
CA MET A 12 9.11 25.04 -3.84
C MET A 12 8.53 24.00 -2.89
N PHE A 13 7.36 24.26 -2.39
CA PHE A 13 6.56 23.28 -1.65
C PHE A 13 5.39 22.83 -2.50
N ALA A 14 5.27 21.54 -2.78
CA ALA A 14 4.11 21.00 -3.46
C ALA A 14 2.96 20.88 -2.47
N THR A 15 1.94 21.69 -2.63
CA THR A 15 0.74 21.64 -1.80
C THR A 15 -0.11 20.41 -2.08
N GLU A 16 0.12 19.77 -3.23
CA GLU A 16 -0.58 18.58 -3.65
C GLU A 16 0.31 17.75 -4.57
N TYR A 17 0.67 16.53 -4.19
CA TYR A 17 1.30 15.57 -5.08
C TYR A 17 0.55 14.24 -5.09
N CYS A 18 0.67 13.53 -6.22
CA CYS A 18 0.01 12.25 -6.51
C CYS A 18 -1.52 12.36 -6.67
N ARG A 19 -2.02 11.85 -7.76
CA ARG A 19 -3.45 11.74 -8.07
C ARG A 19 -3.86 10.34 -8.50
N ASP A 20 -2.94 9.41 -8.34
CA ASP A 20 -3.18 8.00 -8.66
C ASP A 20 -4.20 7.43 -7.70
N GLU A 21 -4.98 6.47 -8.15
CA GLU A 21 -6.09 5.90 -7.42
C GLU A 21 -6.03 4.38 -7.40
N GLY A 22 -6.37 3.78 -6.26
CA GLY A 22 -6.45 2.34 -6.10
C GLY A 22 -7.38 1.95 -4.98
N LEU A 23 -8.32 1.04 -5.24
CA LEU A 23 -9.23 0.50 -4.24
C LEU A 23 -8.56 -0.62 -3.45
N ARG A 24 -8.76 -0.62 -2.15
CA ARG A 24 -8.20 -1.65 -1.25
C ARG A 24 -8.62 -3.08 -1.60
N LYS A 25 -9.76 -3.28 -2.23
CA LYS A 25 -10.28 -4.60 -2.62
C LYS A 25 -9.63 -5.22 -3.87
N TYR A 26 -8.92 -4.42 -4.67
CA TYR A 26 -8.29 -4.88 -5.91
C TYR A 26 -6.79 -5.04 -5.71
N TRP A 27 -6.36 -6.24 -5.34
CA TRP A 27 -4.97 -6.51 -5.03
C TRP A 27 -4.07 -6.44 -6.26
N ASP A 28 -4.35 -7.28 -7.24
CA ASP A 28 -3.61 -7.41 -8.50
C ASP A 28 -4.44 -8.09 -9.59
N GLU A 29 -3.85 -8.35 -10.74
CA GLU A 29 -4.52 -9.05 -11.85
C GLU A 29 -4.53 -10.58 -11.69
N TYR A 30 -3.81 -11.13 -10.73
CA TYR A 30 -3.58 -12.57 -10.56
C TYR A 30 -4.49 -13.21 -9.51
N SER A 31 -5.21 -12.39 -8.77
CA SER A 31 -6.13 -12.84 -7.72
C SER A 31 -7.53 -12.26 -7.91
N TYR A 32 -8.52 -12.94 -7.33
CA TYR A 32 -9.91 -12.47 -7.38
C TYR A 32 -10.04 -11.03 -6.81
N PRO A 33 -10.76 -10.15 -7.47
CA PRO A 33 -11.63 -10.34 -8.64
C PRO A 33 -10.93 -10.17 -10.01
N PHE A 34 -9.61 -10.35 -10.11
CA PHE A 34 -8.83 -10.26 -11.35
C PHE A 34 -8.95 -8.90 -12.04
N HIS A 35 -8.88 -7.85 -11.25
CA HIS A 35 -9.04 -6.49 -11.72
C HIS A 35 -7.84 -6.06 -12.56
N LYS A 36 -8.08 -5.78 -13.82
CA LYS A 36 -7.02 -5.36 -14.75
C LYS A 36 -6.41 -4.02 -14.34
N GLU A 37 -5.09 -3.93 -14.38
CA GLU A 37 -4.38 -2.69 -14.15
C GLU A 37 -4.83 -1.61 -15.14
N GLY A 38 -5.00 -0.39 -14.66
CA GLY A 38 -5.55 0.72 -15.43
C GLY A 38 -7.08 0.75 -15.54
N ALA A 39 -7.77 -0.33 -15.16
CA ALA A 39 -9.23 -0.35 -15.19
C ALA A 39 -9.82 0.53 -14.09
N GLY A 40 -10.90 1.22 -14.44
CA GLY A 40 -11.59 2.11 -13.51
C GLY A 40 -12.34 3.22 -14.23
N PRO A 41 -12.89 4.17 -13.47
CA PRO A 41 -13.70 5.21 -14.05
C PRO A 41 -12.91 6.17 -14.93
N LEU A 42 -13.59 6.72 -15.92
CA LEU A 42 -13.07 7.82 -16.72
C LEU A 42 -12.87 9.06 -15.83
N TYR A 43 -11.93 9.91 -16.19
CA TYR A 43 -11.78 11.21 -15.57
C TYR A 43 -12.35 12.31 -16.47
N ARG A 44 -13.48 12.87 -16.10
CA ARG A 44 -14.21 13.88 -16.90
C ARG A 44 -14.46 13.39 -18.34
N GLY A 45 -14.87 12.12 -18.49
CA GLY A 45 -15.12 11.50 -19.77
C GLY A 45 -13.87 11.11 -20.59
N GLN A 46 -12.68 11.28 -20.03
CA GLN A 46 -11.41 10.91 -20.66
C GLN A 46 -10.80 9.66 -20.05
N ASP A 47 -9.98 8.97 -20.81
CA ASP A 47 -9.23 7.83 -20.33
C ASP A 47 -8.38 8.19 -19.10
N ALA A 48 -8.51 7.40 -18.07
CA ALA A 48 -7.79 7.55 -16.80
C ALA A 48 -6.95 6.33 -16.43
N SER A 49 -6.70 5.44 -17.36
CA SER A 49 -5.94 4.19 -17.12
C SER A 49 -4.55 4.44 -16.53
N ALA A 50 -3.92 5.57 -16.87
CA ALA A 50 -2.63 5.98 -16.30
C ALA A 50 -2.69 6.40 -14.81
N TYR A 51 -3.87 6.43 -14.21
CA TYR A 51 -4.08 6.85 -12.82
C TYR A 51 -4.89 5.83 -12.02
N ASN A 52 -5.54 4.88 -12.67
CA ASN A 52 -6.27 3.80 -12.01
C ASN A 52 -5.32 2.62 -11.79
N HIS A 53 -5.21 2.15 -10.57
CA HIS A 53 -4.27 1.09 -10.22
C HIS A 53 -4.92 0.02 -9.36
N ASN A 54 -4.37 -1.18 -9.42
CA ASN A 54 -4.50 -2.18 -8.38
C ASN A 54 -3.66 -1.79 -7.16
N GLN A 55 -3.81 -2.47 -6.03
CA GLN A 55 -3.07 -2.19 -4.80
C GLN A 55 -1.56 -2.27 -4.99
N ASP A 56 -1.09 -3.33 -5.66
CA ASP A 56 0.34 -3.53 -5.93
C ASP A 56 0.91 -2.33 -6.70
N MET A 57 0.29 -2.00 -7.84
CA MET A 57 0.79 -0.93 -8.70
C MET A 57 0.53 0.46 -8.12
N PHE A 58 -0.52 0.63 -7.31
CA PHE A 58 -0.72 1.88 -6.58
C PHE A 58 0.43 2.15 -5.59
N ALA A 59 0.86 1.13 -4.85
CA ALA A 59 2.00 1.26 -3.95
C ALA A 59 3.31 1.54 -4.70
N VAL A 60 3.55 0.82 -5.81
CA VAL A 60 4.71 1.03 -6.69
C VAL A 60 4.73 2.45 -7.24
N GLU A 61 3.59 2.94 -7.75
CA GLU A 61 3.48 4.29 -8.30
C GLU A 61 3.70 5.37 -7.24
N LEU A 62 3.22 5.14 -6.02
CA LEU A 62 3.48 6.05 -4.90
C LEU A 62 4.96 6.15 -4.56
N ILE A 63 5.70 5.02 -4.59
CA ILE A 63 7.15 5.02 -4.37
C ILE A 63 7.85 5.82 -5.46
N ARG A 64 7.52 5.55 -6.72
CA ARG A 64 8.10 6.24 -7.87
C ARG A 64 7.87 7.75 -7.80
N ARG A 65 6.63 8.16 -7.57
CA ARG A 65 6.26 9.59 -7.52
C ARG A 65 6.94 10.32 -6.38
N TRP A 66 6.98 9.69 -5.22
CA TRP A 66 7.62 10.27 -4.05
C TRP A 66 9.14 10.40 -4.25
N TYR A 67 9.77 9.37 -4.80
CA TYR A 67 11.20 9.41 -5.14
C TYR A 67 11.49 10.47 -6.20
N ASP A 68 10.74 10.52 -7.29
CA ASP A 68 10.90 11.52 -8.34
C ASP A 68 10.76 12.95 -7.81
N TYR A 69 9.85 13.12 -6.87
CA TYR A 69 9.66 14.39 -6.21
C TYR A 69 10.84 14.78 -5.31
N TRP A 70 11.34 13.84 -4.52
CA TRP A 70 12.41 14.09 -3.56
C TRP A 70 13.82 14.09 -4.16
N ARG A 71 14.08 13.37 -5.24
CA ARG A 71 15.40 13.37 -5.88
C ARG A 71 15.77 14.74 -6.48
N GLU A 72 14.81 15.58 -6.79
CA GLU A 72 15.03 16.93 -7.29
C GLU A 72 15.24 17.93 -6.15
N ARG A 73 16.06 17.57 -5.19
CA ARG A 73 16.42 18.41 -4.06
C ARG A 73 17.36 19.54 -4.46
N PRO A 74 17.54 20.53 -3.56
CA PRO A 74 18.53 21.58 -3.75
C PRO A 74 19.89 21.02 -4.17
N GLY A 75 20.49 21.62 -5.17
CA GLY A 75 21.79 21.19 -5.71
C GLY A 75 21.74 20.29 -6.92
N THR A 76 20.57 19.81 -7.34
CA THR A 76 20.43 19.02 -8.58
C THR A 76 20.37 19.88 -9.85
N GLY A 77 20.28 21.20 -9.71
CA GLY A 77 20.28 22.16 -10.82
C GLY A 77 18.96 22.28 -11.58
N ARG A 78 17.91 21.60 -11.15
CA ARG A 78 16.62 21.63 -11.88
C ARG A 78 15.52 22.34 -11.12
N ARG A 79 15.43 22.16 -9.82
CA ARG A 79 14.49 22.82 -8.92
C ARG A 79 14.89 22.64 -7.48
N VAL A 80 14.39 23.50 -6.62
CA VAL A 80 14.58 23.41 -5.19
C VAL A 80 13.28 22.93 -4.56
N SER A 81 13.21 21.67 -4.16
CA SER A 81 12.09 21.13 -3.42
C SER A 81 12.30 21.31 -1.92
N SER A 82 11.37 21.94 -1.25
CA SER A 82 11.37 22.12 0.21
C SER A 82 10.33 21.26 0.93
N GLY A 83 9.68 20.38 0.21
CA GLY A 83 8.72 19.44 0.75
C GLY A 83 7.40 19.37 -0.04
N GLY A 84 6.47 18.58 0.43
CA GLY A 84 5.16 18.44 -0.19
C GLY A 84 4.15 17.70 0.66
N ALA A 85 2.89 17.92 0.35
CA ALA A 85 1.77 17.24 0.95
C ALA A 85 1.14 16.26 -0.05
N LYS A 86 1.02 15.00 0.36
CA LYS A 86 0.30 14.02 -0.44
C LYS A 86 -1.20 14.26 -0.35
N ILE A 87 -1.87 14.30 -1.49
CA ILE A 87 -3.29 14.26 -1.51
C ILE A 87 -3.72 12.85 -1.96
N ILE A 88 -4.32 12.09 -1.14
CA ILE A 88 -4.92 12.37 0.15
C ILE A 88 -4.50 11.28 1.14
N PHE A 89 -4.62 11.51 2.44
CA PHE A 89 -4.33 10.49 3.44
C PHE A 89 -5.35 9.34 3.40
N SER A 90 -6.64 9.68 3.41
CA SER A 90 -7.73 8.72 3.39
C SER A 90 -8.61 8.87 2.16
N ASP A 91 -9.10 7.78 1.61
CA ASP A 91 -10.17 7.83 0.61
C ASP A 91 -11.35 8.65 1.13
N THR A 92 -12.02 9.36 0.25
CA THR A 92 -13.09 10.28 0.62
C THR A 92 -14.23 10.26 -0.38
N GLN A 93 -15.44 10.49 0.10
CA GLN A 93 -16.65 10.63 -0.72
C GLN A 93 -16.95 12.08 -1.10
N THR A 94 -16.10 13.02 -0.76
CA THR A 94 -16.37 14.45 -0.96
C THR A 94 -15.81 15.02 -2.26
N HIS A 95 -15.08 14.23 -3.05
CA HIS A 95 -14.42 14.72 -4.24
C HIS A 95 -14.57 13.74 -5.39
N SER A 96 -15.62 13.98 -6.18
CA SER A 96 -15.91 13.17 -7.35
C SER A 96 -14.80 13.22 -8.40
N ARG A 97 -14.50 12.07 -8.99
CA ARG A 97 -13.71 11.96 -10.20
C ARG A 97 -14.52 11.30 -11.30
N GLY A 98 -15.17 12.11 -12.11
CA GLY A 98 -16.00 11.64 -13.20
C GLY A 98 -17.29 10.98 -12.72
N GLU A 99 -17.48 9.72 -13.06
CA GLU A 99 -18.71 8.98 -12.80
C GLU A 99 -18.84 8.48 -11.35
N GLU A 100 -17.76 8.46 -10.59
CA GLU A 100 -17.77 8.02 -9.20
C GLU A 100 -17.79 9.18 -8.21
N ASN A 101 -18.60 9.03 -7.18
CA ASN A 101 -18.79 10.05 -6.13
C ASN A 101 -17.73 9.98 -5.03
N TYR A 102 -16.63 9.28 -5.23
CA TYR A 102 -15.58 9.16 -4.23
C TYR A 102 -14.20 9.17 -4.86
N ARG A 103 -13.20 9.45 -4.05
CA ARG A 103 -11.80 9.48 -4.42
C ARG A 103 -11.05 8.35 -3.73
N ARG A 104 -10.20 7.65 -4.47
CA ARG A 104 -9.47 6.45 -4.05
C ARG A 104 -7.96 6.67 -3.94
N SER A 105 -7.55 7.92 -3.85
CA SER A 105 -6.12 8.29 -3.78
C SER A 105 -5.53 8.19 -2.37
N GLY A 106 -6.31 7.75 -1.38
CA GLY A 106 -5.85 7.60 -0.02
C GLY A 106 -4.81 6.50 0.14
N VAL A 107 -3.91 6.66 1.08
CA VAL A 107 -3.02 5.57 1.54
C VAL A 107 -3.73 4.65 2.54
N VAL A 108 -4.84 5.11 3.10
CA VAL A 108 -5.79 4.31 3.87
C VAL A 108 -7.18 4.42 3.24
N ASP A 109 -8.05 3.47 3.50
CA ASP A 109 -9.45 3.51 3.09
C ASP A 109 -10.27 4.50 3.95
N PRO A 110 -11.57 4.70 3.68
CA PRO A 110 -12.39 5.64 4.47
C PRO A 110 -12.50 5.29 5.95
N LEU A 111 -12.31 4.02 6.30
CA LEU A 111 -12.34 3.52 7.67
C LEU A 111 -10.97 3.54 8.36
N ARG A 112 -9.96 4.13 7.71
CA ARG A 112 -8.57 4.20 8.16
C ARG A 112 -7.82 2.86 8.13
N ILE A 113 -8.32 1.86 7.39
CA ILE A 113 -7.61 0.62 7.18
C ILE A 113 -6.49 0.87 6.16
N PRO A 114 -5.22 0.54 6.50
CA PRO A 114 -4.09 0.78 5.61
C PRO A 114 -4.20 0.03 4.29
N LYS A 115 -3.78 0.69 3.22
CA LYS A 115 -3.43 0.09 1.94
C LYS A 115 -1.92 -0.15 1.88
N ASP A 116 -1.45 -0.90 0.89
CA ASP A 116 -0.01 -1.14 0.72
C ASP A 116 0.79 0.16 0.55
N GLY A 117 0.19 1.16 -0.07
CA GLY A 117 0.77 2.49 -0.18
C GLY A 117 1.08 3.19 1.15
N PHE A 118 0.37 2.85 2.23
CA PHE A 118 0.68 3.34 3.58
C PHE A 118 2.03 2.80 4.06
N PHE A 119 2.23 1.49 3.93
CA PHE A 119 3.46 0.84 4.35
C PHE A 119 4.65 1.25 3.47
N ALA A 120 4.40 1.47 2.15
CA ALA A 120 5.38 2.02 1.24
C ALA A 120 5.87 3.41 1.70
N HIS A 121 4.96 4.32 2.05
CA HIS A 121 5.31 5.63 2.60
C HIS A 121 6.08 5.52 3.92
N LYS A 122 5.65 4.62 4.79
CA LYS A 122 6.32 4.38 6.07
C LYS A 122 7.78 3.95 5.87
N ALA A 123 8.03 2.97 5.02
CA ALA A 123 9.39 2.50 4.74
C ALA A 123 10.27 3.60 4.11
N MET A 124 9.71 4.41 3.21
CA MET A 124 10.43 5.53 2.61
C MET A 124 10.72 6.64 3.63
N TRP A 125 9.77 6.94 4.50
CA TRP A 125 9.96 7.92 5.56
C TRP A 125 11.05 7.49 6.53
N ASP A 126 11.00 6.25 7.00
CA ASP A 126 12.00 5.68 7.90
C ASP A 126 13.40 5.67 7.23
N GLY A 127 13.48 5.36 5.93
CA GLY A 127 14.74 5.38 5.19
C GLY A 127 15.35 6.76 4.95
N TRP A 128 14.59 7.86 5.09
CA TRP A 128 15.08 9.20 4.79
C TRP A 128 15.02 10.19 5.95
N VAL A 129 14.14 10.00 6.89
CA VAL A 129 13.90 10.95 7.99
C VAL A 129 14.23 10.33 9.33
N ASP A 130 13.88 9.07 9.54
CA ASP A 130 14.13 8.31 10.76
C ASP A 130 14.98 7.08 10.41
N THR A 131 16.23 7.33 10.03
CA THR A 131 17.14 6.30 9.52
C THR A 131 17.58 5.26 10.56
N GLU A 132 17.20 5.43 11.81
CA GLU A 132 17.42 4.44 12.87
C GLU A 132 16.41 3.30 12.83
N LYS A 133 15.29 3.51 12.12
CA LYS A 133 14.23 2.50 11.95
C LYS A 133 14.25 1.93 10.54
N GLU A 134 14.62 0.69 10.48
CA GLU A 134 14.68 -0.02 9.21
C GLU A 134 13.40 -0.80 9.02
N HIS A 135 12.80 -0.64 7.85
CA HIS A 135 11.56 -1.32 7.49
C HIS A 135 11.69 -2.05 6.17
N THR A 136 11.09 -3.23 6.15
CA THR A 136 10.86 -4.04 4.95
C THR A 136 9.40 -4.42 4.92
N TYR A 137 8.76 -4.34 3.76
CA TYR A 137 7.37 -4.68 3.56
C TYR A 137 7.16 -5.31 2.18
N ILE A 138 6.55 -6.49 2.14
CA ILE A 138 6.14 -7.13 0.88
C ILE A 138 4.78 -6.55 0.50
N ILE A 139 4.68 -6.01 -0.72
CA ILE A 139 3.44 -5.46 -1.26
C ILE A 139 2.53 -6.62 -1.67
N GLY A 140 1.25 -6.53 -1.30
CA GLY A 140 0.22 -7.50 -1.67
C GLY A 140 0.00 -8.62 -0.65
N HIS A 141 -0.46 -9.74 -1.13
CA HIS A 141 -0.76 -10.95 -0.35
C HIS A 141 -0.08 -12.18 -0.96
N TRP A 142 -0.21 -13.35 -0.30
CA TRP A 142 0.37 -14.61 -0.79
C TRP A 142 -0.67 -15.73 -0.91
N ASN A 143 -1.86 -15.40 -1.46
CA ASN A 143 -2.95 -16.35 -1.72
C ASN A 143 -3.25 -16.43 -3.21
N TYR A 144 -2.67 -17.40 -3.89
CA TYR A 144 -2.85 -17.62 -5.33
C TYR A 144 -3.06 -19.11 -5.63
N THR A 145 -2.99 -19.48 -6.90
CA THR A 145 -2.98 -20.87 -7.34
C THR A 145 -1.59 -21.25 -7.87
N SER A 146 -1.32 -22.54 -7.93
CA SER A 146 -0.02 -23.08 -8.39
C SER A 146 0.37 -22.70 -9.82
N LYS A 147 -0.55 -22.14 -10.60
CA LYS A 147 -0.29 -21.65 -11.97
C LYS A 147 0.25 -20.23 -12.01
N VAL A 148 0.17 -19.50 -10.90
CA VAL A 148 0.54 -18.08 -10.88
C VAL A 148 2.05 -17.93 -10.79
N ILE A 149 2.59 -17.20 -11.76
CA ILE A 149 3.93 -16.62 -11.74
C ILE A 149 3.72 -15.11 -11.87
N LYS A 150 4.23 -14.35 -10.92
CA LYS A 150 4.00 -12.89 -10.91
C LYS A 150 5.24 -12.13 -10.43
N PRO A 151 5.34 -10.84 -10.74
CA PRO A 151 6.29 -9.99 -10.06
C PRO A 151 5.92 -9.84 -8.58
N VAL A 152 6.93 -9.81 -7.72
CA VAL A 152 6.80 -9.47 -6.30
C VAL A 152 7.55 -8.18 -6.06
N TYR A 153 6.88 -7.26 -5.38
CA TYR A 153 7.42 -5.96 -5.03
C TYR A 153 7.66 -5.89 -3.52
N VAL A 154 8.84 -5.42 -3.17
CA VAL A 154 9.22 -5.19 -1.77
C VAL A 154 9.66 -3.75 -1.62
N VAL A 155 9.13 -3.06 -0.63
CA VAL A 155 9.63 -1.75 -0.24
C VAL A 155 10.50 -1.88 1.00
N SER A 156 11.69 -1.31 0.96
CA SER A 156 12.63 -1.38 2.08
C SER A 156 13.52 -0.14 2.16
N SER A 157 13.91 0.22 3.36
CA SER A 157 14.95 1.22 3.63
C SER A 157 16.38 0.65 3.51
N GLY A 158 16.54 -0.67 3.47
CA GLY A 158 17.84 -1.33 3.29
C GLY A 158 18.50 -1.11 1.92
N ASP A 159 19.73 -1.56 1.77
CA ASP A 159 20.51 -1.40 0.54
C ASP A 159 20.33 -2.57 -0.43
N LYS A 160 19.99 -3.74 0.11
CA LYS A 160 19.71 -4.97 -0.64
C LYS A 160 18.54 -5.69 -0.01
N VAL A 161 17.76 -6.38 -0.81
CA VAL A 161 16.69 -7.26 -0.35
C VAL A 161 16.81 -8.61 -1.02
N GLU A 162 16.79 -9.67 -0.24
CA GLU A 162 16.70 -11.04 -0.70
C GLU A 162 15.31 -11.60 -0.40
N LEU A 163 14.74 -12.32 -1.35
CA LEU A 163 13.41 -12.91 -1.23
C LEU A 163 13.53 -14.42 -1.04
N PHE A 164 12.72 -14.95 -0.15
CA PHE A 164 12.61 -16.38 0.11
C PHE A 164 11.18 -16.87 -0.06
N VAL A 165 11.02 -18.04 -0.64
CA VAL A 165 9.74 -18.76 -0.66
C VAL A 165 9.97 -20.11 -0.01
N ASN A 166 9.27 -20.38 1.08
CA ASN A 166 9.43 -21.58 1.91
C ASN A 166 10.91 -21.85 2.29
N GLY A 167 11.63 -20.80 2.67
CA GLY A 167 13.02 -20.84 3.05
C GLY A 167 14.03 -21.01 1.89
N LYS A 168 13.56 -21.08 0.64
CA LYS A 168 14.42 -21.13 -0.54
C LYS A 168 14.61 -19.75 -1.12
N SER A 169 15.85 -19.30 -1.24
CA SER A 169 16.20 -18.02 -1.85
C SER A 169 15.73 -17.95 -3.30
N LYS A 170 15.15 -16.83 -3.65
CA LYS A 170 14.83 -16.42 -5.03
C LYS A 170 15.81 -15.36 -5.54
N GLY A 171 16.88 -15.10 -4.77
CA GLY A 171 17.92 -14.12 -5.09
C GLY A 171 17.60 -12.72 -4.58
N PHE A 172 18.40 -11.76 -5.05
CA PHE A 172 18.26 -10.34 -4.71
C PHE A 172 17.36 -9.63 -5.71
N GLY A 173 16.51 -8.75 -5.19
CA GLY A 173 15.64 -7.92 -6.01
C GLY A 173 16.40 -6.83 -6.74
N LYS A 174 15.91 -6.47 -7.94
CA LYS A 174 16.38 -5.29 -8.65
C LYS A 174 15.90 -4.05 -7.91
N GLN A 175 16.83 -3.20 -7.51
CA GLN A 175 16.53 -1.95 -6.82
C GLN A 175 16.15 -0.84 -7.78
N ASP A 176 14.99 -0.24 -7.59
CA ASP A 176 14.53 0.95 -8.30
C ASP A 176 14.10 2.02 -7.28
N TYR A 177 14.23 3.28 -7.64
CA TYR A 177 13.78 4.40 -6.79
C TYR A 177 14.28 4.34 -5.33
N ARG A 178 15.47 3.83 -5.11
CA ARG A 178 16.12 3.65 -3.82
C ARG A 178 15.41 2.65 -2.87
N PHE A 179 14.10 2.58 -2.88
CA PHE A 179 13.28 1.86 -1.89
C PHE A 179 12.52 0.67 -2.46
N LEU A 180 12.38 0.56 -3.77
CA LEU A 180 11.65 -0.51 -4.43
C LEU A 180 12.60 -1.61 -4.87
N PHE A 181 12.28 -2.84 -4.49
CA PHE A 181 12.99 -4.04 -4.93
C PHE A 181 12.02 -4.95 -5.66
N THR A 182 12.29 -5.20 -6.95
CA THR A 182 11.43 -5.97 -7.84
C THR A 182 12.03 -7.35 -8.11
N PHE A 183 11.19 -8.37 -7.99
CA PHE A 183 11.48 -9.76 -8.35
C PHE A 183 10.53 -10.12 -9.48
N ASP A 184 11.00 -10.11 -10.73
CA ASP A 184 10.15 -10.08 -11.93
C ASP A 184 9.28 -11.33 -12.13
N SER A 185 9.71 -12.50 -11.64
CA SER A 185 9.07 -13.77 -11.97
C SER A 185 9.16 -14.74 -10.79
N VAL A 186 8.23 -14.63 -9.86
CA VAL A 186 8.18 -15.50 -8.69
C VAL A 186 7.02 -16.48 -8.84
N GLN A 187 7.36 -17.76 -8.92
CA GLN A 187 6.36 -18.83 -8.90
C GLN A 187 5.74 -18.89 -7.50
N TRP A 188 4.41 -18.82 -7.44
CA TRP A 188 3.70 -19.03 -6.20
C TRP A 188 3.83 -20.49 -5.72
N GLU A 189 4.14 -20.64 -4.46
CA GLU A 189 4.11 -21.90 -3.72
C GLU A 189 3.37 -21.67 -2.40
N LYS A 190 2.47 -22.57 -2.03
CA LYS A 190 1.75 -22.48 -0.75
C LYS A 190 2.76 -22.49 0.40
N GLY A 191 2.60 -21.56 1.33
CA GLY A 191 3.47 -21.43 2.49
C GLY A 191 3.84 -19.98 2.78
N ILE A 192 5.10 -19.72 3.03
CA ILE A 192 5.61 -18.43 3.48
C ILE A 192 6.46 -17.79 2.39
N ILE A 193 6.21 -16.51 2.13
CA ILE A 193 7.13 -15.65 1.41
C ILE A 193 7.72 -14.64 2.39
N GLU A 194 9.05 -14.47 2.33
CA GLU A 194 9.80 -13.64 3.26
C GLU A 194 10.80 -12.77 2.52
N ALA A 195 10.87 -11.51 2.89
CA ALA A 195 11.87 -10.57 2.41
C ALA A 195 12.81 -10.19 3.55
N VAL A 196 14.10 -10.25 3.30
CA VAL A 196 15.15 -9.88 4.24
C VAL A 196 15.97 -8.75 3.64
N SER A 197 16.06 -7.64 4.35
CA SER A 197 16.89 -6.51 3.93
C SER A 197 18.25 -6.53 4.61
N TYR A 198 19.25 -6.03 3.89
CA TYR A 198 20.62 -5.94 4.34
C TYR A 198 21.18 -4.53 4.09
N GLY A 199 22.12 -4.14 4.94
CA GLY A 199 22.94 -2.95 4.73
C GLY A 199 24.16 -3.24 3.83
N GLU A 200 24.92 -2.19 3.56
CA GLU A 200 26.15 -2.26 2.73
C GLU A 200 27.14 -3.33 3.21
N ASN A 201 27.23 -3.52 4.51
CA ASN A 201 28.10 -4.54 5.14
C ASN A 201 27.50 -5.96 5.17
N ASN A 202 26.42 -6.20 4.46
CA ASN A 202 25.64 -7.45 4.47
C ASN A 202 25.06 -7.85 5.84
N LYS A 203 24.97 -6.91 6.77
CA LYS A 203 24.26 -7.13 8.03
C LYS A 203 22.76 -7.11 7.76
N GLU A 204 22.02 -8.09 8.27
CA GLU A 204 20.57 -8.07 8.27
C GLU A 204 20.06 -6.86 9.05
N LEU A 205 19.14 -6.12 8.45
CA LEU A 205 18.55 -4.91 8.99
C LEU A 205 17.12 -5.14 9.44
N SER A 206 16.31 -5.69 8.56
CA SER A 206 14.92 -6.00 8.86
C SER A 206 14.41 -7.18 8.04
N ARG A 207 13.31 -7.75 8.50
CA ARG A 207 12.67 -8.93 7.90
C ARG A 207 11.16 -8.76 7.96
N TYR A 208 10.50 -9.16 6.88
CA TYR A 208 9.05 -9.19 6.81
C TYR A 208 8.57 -10.44 6.08
N SER A 209 7.54 -11.07 6.58
CA SER A 209 6.96 -12.26 5.96
C SER A 209 5.45 -12.19 5.90
N ILE A 210 4.89 -12.76 4.85
CA ILE A 210 3.48 -13.06 4.72
C ILE A 210 3.31 -14.55 4.36
N LYS A 211 2.14 -15.08 4.63
CA LYS A 211 1.86 -16.51 4.41
C LYS A 211 0.59 -16.71 3.62
N THR A 212 0.49 -17.88 3.01
CA THR A 212 -0.79 -18.34 2.45
C THR A 212 -1.77 -18.57 3.58
N ILE A 213 -2.90 -17.90 3.53
CA ILE A 213 -4.00 -18.00 4.50
C ILE A 213 -4.96 -19.11 4.06
N GLY A 214 -5.54 -19.79 5.03
CA GLY A 214 -6.52 -20.85 4.80
C GLY A 214 -7.88 -20.34 4.29
N GLU A 215 -8.82 -21.27 4.18
CA GLU A 215 -10.19 -20.95 3.77
C GLU A 215 -10.92 -20.13 4.85
N PRO A 216 -11.89 -19.29 4.45
CA PRO A 216 -12.76 -18.59 5.38
C PRO A 216 -13.42 -19.53 6.40
N HIS A 217 -13.27 -19.22 7.69
CA HIS A 217 -13.77 -20.07 8.77
C HIS A 217 -14.73 -19.36 9.71
N HIS A 218 -14.39 -18.14 10.18
CA HIS A 218 -15.24 -17.39 11.09
C HIS A 218 -15.03 -15.87 10.94
N LEU A 219 -15.87 -15.10 11.61
CA LEU A 219 -15.75 -13.65 11.70
C LEU A 219 -14.98 -13.28 12.96
N LYS A 220 -13.95 -12.45 12.79
CA LYS A 220 -13.28 -11.77 13.88
C LYS A 220 -13.82 -10.36 14.01
N LEU A 221 -14.28 -10.02 15.20
CA LEU A 221 -14.80 -8.70 15.51
C LEU A 221 -13.78 -7.95 16.39
N THR A 222 -13.41 -6.75 15.97
CA THR A 222 -12.56 -5.87 16.75
C THR A 222 -13.31 -4.57 17.01
N PHE A 223 -13.50 -4.29 18.28
CA PHE A 223 -14.21 -3.10 18.75
C PHE A 223 -13.22 -1.97 18.99
N MET A 224 -13.36 -0.88 18.24
CA MET A 224 -12.51 0.30 18.35
C MET A 224 -13.30 1.45 18.94
N HIS A 225 -12.80 2.01 20.03
CA HIS A 225 -13.40 3.13 20.75
C HIS A 225 -12.30 4.09 21.23
N GLY A 226 -12.67 5.22 21.77
CA GLY A 226 -11.75 6.16 22.39
C GLY A 226 -10.91 5.54 23.52
N PRO A 227 -9.79 6.14 23.90
CA PRO A 227 -8.87 5.57 24.90
C PRO A 227 -9.47 5.45 26.30
N LYS A 228 -10.57 6.13 26.58
CA LYS A 228 -11.30 6.07 27.87
C LYS A 228 -12.46 5.07 27.86
N GLY A 229 -12.65 4.31 26.78
CA GLY A 229 -13.79 3.43 26.59
C GLY A 229 -14.90 4.09 25.77
N LEU A 230 -16.06 3.45 25.71
CA LEU A 230 -17.27 3.96 25.09
C LEU A 230 -18.24 4.41 26.17
N PHE A 231 -18.75 5.64 26.06
CA PHE A 231 -19.71 6.23 26.98
C PHE A 231 -21.06 6.40 26.29
N ALA A 232 -22.12 5.97 26.94
CA ALA A 232 -23.50 6.15 26.44
C ALA A 232 -24.02 7.56 26.75
N ASP A 233 -23.39 8.58 26.17
CA ASP A 233 -23.68 10.01 26.39
C ASP A 233 -24.34 10.68 25.18
N GLY A 234 -24.62 9.93 24.12
CA GLY A 234 -25.21 10.41 22.87
C GLY A 234 -24.24 11.16 21.94
N ALA A 235 -22.98 11.32 22.34
CA ALA A 235 -21.94 12.00 21.56
C ALA A 235 -20.77 11.08 21.18
N ASP A 236 -20.54 10.02 21.95
CA ASP A 236 -19.45 9.07 21.72
C ASP A 236 -19.83 8.05 20.63
N LEU A 237 -18.83 7.49 20.01
CA LEU A 237 -18.99 6.47 18.95
C LEU A 237 -17.95 5.37 19.05
N ALA A 238 -18.29 4.22 18.53
CA ALA A 238 -17.38 3.12 18.33
C ALA A 238 -17.45 2.58 16.89
N ILE A 239 -16.34 2.02 16.43
CA ILE A 239 -16.27 1.36 15.15
C ILE A 239 -16.08 -0.13 15.39
N LEU A 240 -16.93 -0.95 14.77
CA LEU A 240 -16.80 -2.39 14.77
C LEU A 240 -16.11 -2.81 13.47
N GLN A 241 -14.84 -3.23 13.58
CA GLN A 241 -14.14 -3.84 12.47
C GLN A 241 -14.49 -5.32 12.40
N VAL A 242 -14.92 -5.75 11.21
CA VAL A 242 -15.26 -7.14 10.93
C VAL A 242 -14.27 -7.69 9.91
N GLU A 243 -13.66 -8.81 10.23
CA GLU A 243 -12.73 -9.52 9.36
C GLU A 243 -13.19 -10.96 9.17
N VAL A 244 -13.10 -11.46 7.95
CA VAL A 244 -13.22 -12.89 7.67
C VAL A 244 -11.84 -13.50 7.88
N VAL A 245 -11.76 -14.49 8.74
CA VAL A 245 -10.50 -15.15 9.11
C VAL A 245 -10.57 -16.65 8.89
N ASP A 246 -9.40 -17.27 8.72
CA ASP A 246 -9.26 -18.71 8.65
C ASP A 246 -9.39 -19.39 10.04
N ALA A 247 -9.20 -20.70 10.09
CA ALA A 247 -9.24 -21.45 11.34
C ALA A 247 -8.17 -21.04 12.37
N ASN A 248 -7.09 -20.40 11.93
CA ASN A 248 -6.02 -19.90 12.79
C ASN A 248 -6.26 -18.45 13.26
N GLY A 249 -7.31 -17.79 12.79
CA GLY A 249 -7.61 -16.40 13.08
C GLY A 249 -6.85 -15.41 12.18
N ASP A 250 -6.23 -15.87 11.10
CA ASP A 250 -5.54 -15.04 10.11
C ASP A 250 -6.53 -14.49 9.08
N ARG A 251 -6.42 -13.21 8.75
CA ARG A 251 -7.34 -12.54 7.83
C ARG A 251 -7.25 -13.11 6.41
N CYS A 252 -8.39 -13.52 5.86
CA CYS A 252 -8.51 -13.96 4.48
C CYS A 252 -8.49 -12.76 3.52
N PRO A 253 -7.42 -12.53 2.74
CA PRO A 253 -7.27 -11.31 1.96
C PRO A 253 -8.26 -11.22 0.78
N LEU A 254 -8.74 -12.35 0.30
CA LEU A 254 -9.63 -12.46 -0.86
C LEU A 254 -11.08 -12.75 -0.48
N ALA A 255 -11.42 -12.72 0.81
CA ALA A 255 -12.78 -13.00 1.25
C ALA A 255 -13.75 -11.89 0.77
N ASP A 256 -14.82 -12.30 0.13
CA ASP A 256 -15.92 -11.45 -0.35
C ASP A 256 -17.29 -11.91 0.20
N ASN A 257 -17.27 -12.60 1.32
CA ASN A 257 -18.47 -13.12 1.99
C ASN A 257 -19.43 -11.99 2.33
N MET A 258 -20.72 -12.19 2.03
CA MET A 258 -21.75 -11.27 2.47
C MET A 258 -21.89 -11.33 4.00
N ILE A 259 -21.75 -10.19 4.65
CA ILE A 259 -21.90 -10.04 6.10
C ILE A 259 -23.27 -9.41 6.39
N LYS A 260 -24.07 -10.08 7.20
CA LYS A 260 -25.33 -9.54 7.69
C LYS A 260 -25.12 -8.99 9.09
N PHE A 261 -25.50 -7.74 9.26
CA PHE A 261 -25.49 -7.05 10.54
C PHE A 261 -26.90 -6.99 11.10
N ASP A 262 -27.05 -7.24 12.40
CA ASP A 262 -28.26 -7.03 13.16
C ASP A 262 -27.90 -6.27 14.43
N LEU A 263 -28.71 -5.26 14.76
CA LEU A 263 -28.53 -4.44 15.96
C LEU A 263 -29.75 -4.61 16.85
N GLN A 264 -29.52 -5.06 18.07
CA GLN A 264 -30.55 -5.16 19.11
C GLN A 264 -30.20 -4.18 20.23
N GLY A 265 -31.17 -3.41 20.63
CA GLY A 265 -31.01 -2.43 21.70
C GLY A 265 -32.33 -1.83 22.10
N PRO A 266 -32.35 -1.06 23.21
CA PRO A 266 -33.54 -0.31 23.63
C PRO A 266 -33.93 0.75 22.62
#